data_9cc7dae6754a23ed743ac176772a07fe
#
_entry.id   9cc7dae6754a23ed743ac176772a07fe
#
_cell.length_a   1.000
_cell.length_b   1.000
_cell.length_c   1.000
_cell.angle_alpha   90.00
_cell.angle_beta   90.00
_cell.angle_gamma   90.00
#
_symmetry.space_group_name_H-M   'P 1'
#
loop_
_entity.id
_entity.type
_entity.pdbx_description
1 polymer ?
#
loop_
_entity_poly.entity_id
_entity_poly.type
_entity_poly.pdbx_seq_one_letter_code
_entity_poly.pdbx_strand_id
1 'polypeptide(L)'
;MEVIKTSIDGVFIIEPRIFEDSRGYFFESFSQREFEEKIGPINFVQDNESKSSYGVMRGLHFQRPPFTQSKLVRCVKGAVLDVAVDIRKGSPTYGQHVAVELTEDNHRQFFIPKGFAHGFAVLSETAVFQYKCDEFYHPEADGGINILDDSLGIDWRILTQETILSDKDTKHPFLKDFDSPFEL
;
A
#
# COMPACT_ATOMS: atom_id res chain seq x y z
N MET A 1 4.52 18.89 4.62
CA MET A 1 4.12 17.90 3.59
C MET A 1 2.88 18.35 2.84
N GLU A 2 2.70 17.94 1.60
CA GLU A 2 1.47 18.09 0.82
C GLU A 2 0.66 16.77 0.88
N VAL A 3 -0.67 16.88 1.01
CA VAL A 3 -1.59 15.73 1.01
C VAL A 3 -2.49 15.84 -0.20
N ILE A 4 -2.39 14.87 -1.10
CA ILE A 4 -3.12 14.84 -2.37
C ILE A 4 -4.23 13.80 -2.25
N LYS A 5 -5.47 14.24 -2.47
CA LYS A 5 -6.64 13.36 -2.53
C LYS A 5 -6.57 12.49 -3.80
N THR A 6 -6.99 11.26 -3.67
CA THR A 6 -7.12 10.33 -4.79
C THR A 6 -8.58 10.22 -5.25
N SER A 7 -8.83 9.35 -6.22
CA SER A 7 -10.19 9.05 -6.70
C SER A 7 -11.06 8.29 -5.67
N ILE A 8 -10.44 7.72 -4.64
CA ILE A 8 -11.15 6.99 -3.58
C ILE A 8 -10.95 7.73 -2.25
N ASP A 9 -12.05 8.07 -1.60
CA ASP A 9 -12.03 8.83 -0.37
C ASP A 9 -11.30 8.09 0.77
N GLY A 10 -10.50 8.84 1.52
CA GLY A 10 -9.66 8.33 2.61
C GLY A 10 -8.30 7.79 2.17
N VAL A 11 -8.07 7.60 0.87
CA VAL A 11 -6.76 7.20 0.31
C VAL A 11 -5.99 8.43 -0.14
N PHE A 12 -4.77 8.61 0.33
CA PHE A 12 -3.99 9.82 0.08
C PHE A 12 -2.59 9.53 -0.45
N ILE A 13 -2.14 10.37 -1.38
CA ILE A 13 -0.72 10.49 -1.74
C ILE A 13 -0.11 11.60 -0.91
N ILE A 14 1.06 11.36 -0.35
CA ILE A 14 1.77 12.34 0.48
C ILE A 14 3.09 12.68 -0.19
N GLU A 15 3.32 13.96 -0.43
CA GLU A 15 4.58 14.50 -0.92
C GLU A 15 5.29 15.23 0.22
N PRO A 16 6.41 14.68 0.75
CA PRO A 16 7.18 15.35 1.78
C PRO A 16 7.89 16.57 1.21
N ARG A 17 8.22 17.53 2.07
CA ARG A 17 9.08 18.64 1.69
C ARG A 17 10.53 18.19 1.72
N ILE A 18 11.20 18.22 0.57
CA ILE A 18 12.60 17.85 0.42
C ILE A 18 13.48 19.10 0.49
N PHE A 19 14.58 19.01 1.23
CA PHE A 19 15.63 20.03 1.33
C PHE A 19 16.90 19.47 0.72
N GLU A 20 17.41 20.10 -0.33
CA GLU A 20 18.58 19.65 -1.06
C GLU A 20 19.72 20.67 -0.99
N ASP A 21 20.95 20.18 -0.89
CA ASP A 21 22.19 20.96 -1.02
C ASP A 21 23.32 20.10 -1.60
N SER A 22 24.55 20.62 -1.64
CA SER A 22 25.71 19.90 -2.20
C SER A 22 26.08 18.60 -1.47
N ARG A 23 25.51 18.33 -0.29
CA ARG A 23 25.72 17.12 0.50
C ARG A 23 24.70 16.01 0.20
N GLY A 24 23.58 16.36 -0.49
CA GLY A 24 22.47 15.47 -0.75
C GLY A 24 21.14 16.08 -0.30
N TYR A 25 20.23 15.28 0.25
CA TYR A 25 18.91 15.75 0.67
C TYR A 25 18.61 15.40 2.13
N PHE A 26 17.67 16.14 2.69
CA PHE A 26 17.07 15.89 4.00
C PHE A 26 15.56 16.12 3.90
N PHE A 27 14.77 15.28 4.57
CA PHE A 27 13.35 15.52 4.77
C PHE A 27 12.83 14.81 6.02
N GLU A 28 11.75 15.31 6.61
CA GLU A 28 10.98 14.55 7.60
C GLU A 28 10.18 13.48 6.87
N SER A 29 10.57 12.22 7.00
CA SER A 29 9.85 11.10 6.38
C SER A 29 8.52 10.79 7.09
N PHE A 30 8.39 11.22 8.35
CA PHE A 30 7.15 11.14 9.13
C PHE A 30 7.17 12.15 10.28
N SER A 31 6.04 12.82 10.49
CA SER A 31 5.77 13.66 11.65
C SER A 31 4.35 13.36 12.14
N GLN A 32 4.21 12.79 13.34
CA GLN A 32 2.92 12.47 13.93
C GLN A 32 2.00 13.68 13.98
N ARG A 33 2.52 14.83 14.44
CA ARG A 33 1.76 16.08 14.52
C ARG A 33 1.21 16.51 13.16
N GLU A 34 2.07 16.58 12.15
CA GLU A 34 1.66 17.04 10.81
C GLU A 34 0.70 16.06 10.13
N PHE A 35 0.87 14.75 10.39
CA PHE A 35 -0.04 13.72 9.91
C PHE A 35 -1.43 13.85 10.54
N GLU A 36 -1.51 14.02 11.87
CA GLU A 36 -2.78 14.21 12.57
C GLU A 36 -3.52 15.47 12.14
N GLU A 37 -2.80 16.58 11.93
CA GLU A 37 -3.38 17.85 11.47
C GLU A 37 -4.00 17.73 10.06
N LYS A 38 -3.39 16.93 9.17
CA LYS A 38 -3.77 16.92 7.75
C LYS A 38 -4.61 15.69 7.34
N ILE A 39 -4.47 14.58 8.02
CA ILE A 39 -5.13 13.32 7.67
C ILE A 39 -6.05 12.84 8.79
N GLY A 40 -5.55 12.82 10.02
CA GLY A 40 -6.34 12.41 11.17
C GLY A 40 -5.55 11.71 12.27
N PRO A 41 -6.19 11.43 13.40
CA PRO A 41 -5.56 10.88 14.60
C PRO A 41 -5.28 9.37 14.42
N ILE A 42 -4.20 9.02 13.77
CA ILE A 42 -3.74 7.65 13.58
C ILE A 42 -2.40 7.48 14.31
N ASN A 43 -2.32 6.49 15.18
CA ASN A 43 -1.12 6.18 15.93
C ASN A 43 -0.43 4.95 15.33
N PHE A 44 0.71 5.15 14.67
CA PHE A 44 1.50 4.05 14.11
C PHE A 44 2.34 3.39 15.19
N VAL A 45 2.27 2.05 15.27
CA VAL A 45 2.87 1.24 16.33
C VAL A 45 3.89 0.23 15.83
N GLN A 46 3.99 0.01 14.51
CA GLN A 46 4.88 -0.98 13.91
C GLN A 46 5.45 -0.45 12.59
N ASP A 47 6.76 -0.60 12.40
CA ASP A 47 7.46 -0.37 11.13
C ASP A 47 7.92 -1.70 10.54
N ASN A 48 7.76 -1.85 9.22
CA ASN A 48 8.24 -3.02 8.47
C ASN A 48 9.10 -2.57 7.29
N GLU A 49 10.06 -3.42 6.93
CA GLU A 49 10.88 -3.23 5.74
C GLU A 49 10.98 -4.55 4.97
N SER A 50 10.93 -4.47 3.64
CA SER A 50 11.20 -5.59 2.74
C SER A 50 12.13 -5.18 1.62
N LYS A 51 12.94 -6.14 1.13
CA LYS A 51 13.72 -6.00 -0.10
C LYS A 51 13.26 -7.06 -1.08
N SER A 52 13.06 -6.67 -2.32
CA SER A 52 12.55 -7.54 -3.38
C SER A 52 13.21 -7.23 -4.73
N SER A 53 13.31 -8.23 -5.60
CA SER A 53 13.80 -8.08 -6.97
C SER A 53 12.68 -7.74 -7.95
N TYR A 54 13.05 -7.34 -9.17
CA TYR A 54 12.11 -7.09 -10.26
C TYR A 54 11.11 -8.23 -10.44
N GLY A 55 9.87 -7.89 -10.69
CA GLY A 55 8.77 -8.84 -10.91
C GLY A 55 8.14 -9.41 -9.64
N VAL A 56 8.76 -9.22 -8.47
CA VAL A 56 8.12 -9.60 -7.21
C VAL A 56 6.88 -8.75 -6.99
N MET A 57 5.78 -9.42 -6.71
CA MET A 57 4.54 -8.81 -6.28
C MET A 57 4.16 -9.36 -4.91
N ARG A 58 3.69 -8.48 -4.04
CA ARG A 58 3.24 -8.84 -2.69
C ARG A 58 1.83 -8.28 -2.48
N GLY A 59 0.90 -9.12 -2.11
CA GLY A 59 -0.48 -8.71 -1.85
C GLY A 59 -1.53 -9.62 -2.50
N LEU A 60 -2.71 -9.15 -2.62
CA LEU A 60 -3.30 -7.97 -1.97
C LEU A 60 -3.70 -8.33 -0.54
N HIS A 61 -3.07 -7.74 0.47
CA HIS A 61 -3.20 -8.14 1.87
C HIS A 61 -4.03 -7.17 2.71
N PHE A 62 -4.65 -7.71 3.75
CA PHE A 62 -5.28 -6.98 4.84
C PHE A 62 -5.27 -7.83 6.12
N GLN A 63 -5.55 -7.23 7.27
CA GLN A 63 -5.90 -7.95 8.49
C GLN A 63 -7.39 -7.79 8.78
N ARG A 64 -8.04 -8.89 9.21
CA ARG A 64 -9.46 -8.91 9.56
C ARG A 64 -9.71 -8.18 10.88
N PRO A 65 -10.93 -7.61 11.06
CA PRO A 65 -11.34 -7.11 12.37
C PRO A 65 -11.19 -8.18 13.47
N PRO A 66 -10.81 -7.79 14.71
CA PRO A 66 -10.60 -6.42 15.18
C PRO A 66 -9.20 -5.86 14.89
N PHE A 67 -8.30 -6.60 14.24
CA PHE A 67 -6.88 -6.26 14.06
C PHE A 67 -6.59 -5.55 12.72
N THR A 68 -7.55 -4.78 12.23
CA THR A 68 -7.42 -4.04 10.96
C THR A 68 -6.29 -3.01 11.01
N GLN A 69 -5.55 -2.90 9.90
CA GLN A 69 -4.42 -1.98 9.79
C GLN A 69 -4.68 -0.88 8.76
N SER A 70 -4.38 0.38 9.14
CA SER A 70 -4.00 1.41 8.19
C SER A 70 -2.50 1.35 7.94
N LYS A 71 -2.06 1.75 6.76
CA LYS A 71 -0.65 1.70 6.37
C LYS A 71 -0.21 3.02 5.77
N LEU A 72 1.01 3.44 6.12
CA LEU A 72 1.72 4.52 5.45
C LEU A 72 2.99 3.95 4.84
N VAL A 73 3.04 3.90 3.51
CA VAL A 73 4.07 3.17 2.76
C VAL A 73 4.95 4.09 1.93
N ARG A 74 6.20 3.70 1.69
CA ARG A 74 7.15 4.37 0.80
C ARG A 74 8.17 3.41 0.21
N CYS A 75 8.72 3.76 -0.96
CA CYS A 75 9.87 3.12 -1.56
C CYS A 75 11.14 3.88 -1.18
N VAL A 76 12.06 3.24 -0.44
CA VAL A 76 13.32 3.86 0.02
C VAL A 76 14.40 3.73 -1.02
N LYS A 77 14.40 2.64 -1.80
CA LYS A 77 15.30 2.38 -2.91
C LYS A 77 14.55 1.72 -4.05
N GLY A 78 14.87 2.13 -5.29
CA GLY A 78 14.24 1.61 -6.48
C GLY A 78 12.85 2.19 -6.73
N ALA A 79 11.98 1.39 -7.34
CA ALA A 79 10.63 1.80 -7.75
C ALA A 79 9.63 0.66 -7.59
N VAL A 80 8.43 0.98 -7.14
CA VAL A 80 7.30 0.06 -7.07
C VAL A 80 6.03 0.72 -7.61
N LEU A 81 5.12 -0.08 -8.14
CA LEU A 81 3.71 0.31 -8.29
C LEU A 81 2.98 -0.18 -7.05
N ASP A 82 2.48 0.74 -6.26
CA ASP A 82 1.72 0.46 -5.04
C ASP A 82 0.22 0.61 -5.29
N VAL A 83 -0.58 -0.33 -4.80
CA VAL A 83 -2.02 -0.40 -5.10
C VAL A 83 -2.83 -0.64 -3.84
N ALA A 84 -3.89 0.17 -3.69
CA ALA A 84 -4.93 -0.01 -2.68
C ALA A 84 -6.27 -0.29 -3.36
N VAL A 85 -6.93 -1.38 -2.97
CA VAL A 85 -8.25 -1.79 -3.47
C VAL A 85 -9.29 -1.61 -2.38
N ASP A 86 -10.37 -0.90 -2.67
CA ASP A 86 -11.50 -0.76 -1.73
C ASP A 86 -12.25 -2.08 -1.60
N ILE A 87 -12.29 -2.64 -0.39
CA ILE A 87 -12.98 -3.89 -0.10
C ILE A 87 -14.08 -3.71 0.96
N ARG A 88 -14.57 -2.49 1.19
CA ARG A 88 -15.66 -2.18 2.13
C ARG A 88 -17.01 -2.45 1.47
N LYS A 89 -17.79 -3.38 2.01
CA LYS A 89 -19.17 -3.62 1.57
C LYS A 89 -20.01 -2.35 1.68
N GLY A 90 -20.82 -2.07 0.68
CA GLY A 90 -21.64 -0.87 0.63
C GLY A 90 -20.90 0.39 0.15
N SER A 91 -19.58 0.32 -0.05
CA SER A 91 -18.83 1.44 -0.63
C SER A 91 -19.21 1.63 -2.11
N PRO A 92 -19.42 2.88 -2.57
CA PRO A 92 -19.64 3.16 -4.00
C PRO A 92 -18.40 2.84 -4.86
N THR A 93 -17.24 2.68 -4.23
CA THR A 93 -15.96 2.33 -4.88
C THR A 93 -15.50 0.91 -4.59
N TYR A 94 -16.39 0.03 -4.07
CA TYR A 94 -16.05 -1.37 -3.83
C TYR A 94 -15.46 -2.04 -5.09
N GLY A 95 -14.31 -2.68 -4.94
CA GLY A 95 -13.57 -3.32 -6.03
C GLY A 95 -12.77 -2.36 -6.92
N GLN A 96 -12.91 -1.04 -6.75
CA GLN A 96 -12.06 -0.06 -7.43
C GLN A 96 -10.71 0.09 -6.71
N HIS A 97 -9.73 0.59 -7.43
CA HIS A 97 -8.38 0.73 -6.89
C HIS A 97 -7.77 2.10 -7.18
N VAL A 98 -6.76 2.44 -6.38
CA VAL A 98 -5.81 3.52 -6.64
C VAL A 98 -4.44 2.90 -6.80
N ALA A 99 -3.72 3.24 -7.87
CA ALA A 99 -2.37 2.81 -8.15
C ALA A 99 -1.42 4.01 -8.19
N VAL A 100 -0.31 3.93 -7.47
CA VAL A 100 0.68 5.02 -7.35
C VAL A 100 2.08 4.48 -7.54
N GLU A 101 2.88 5.11 -8.39
CA GLU A 101 4.30 4.83 -8.48
C GLU A 101 5.05 5.52 -7.34
N LEU A 102 5.72 4.72 -6.51
CA LEU A 102 6.57 5.16 -5.42
C LEU A 102 8.02 4.84 -5.76
N THR A 103 8.89 5.85 -5.71
CA THR A 103 10.31 5.68 -6.06
C THR A 103 11.22 6.34 -5.04
N GLU A 104 12.50 5.96 -5.05
CA GLU A 104 13.53 6.63 -4.27
C GLU A 104 13.72 8.10 -4.66
N ASP A 105 13.37 8.47 -5.91
CA ASP A 105 13.55 9.83 -6.42
C ASP A 105 12.34 10.73 -6.14
N ASN A 106 11.10 10.20 -6.22
CA ASN A 106 9.92 11.02 -5.98
C ASN A 106 9.58 11.17 -4.50
N HIS A 107 10.15 10.34 -3.63
CA HIS A 107 9.93 10.31 -2.18
C HIS A 107 8.45 10.27 -1.76
N ARG A 108 7.56 9.96 -2.68
CA ARG A 108 6.12 9.87 -2.40
C ARG A 108 5.83 8.80 -1.37
N GLN A 109 4.83 9.08 -0.55
CA GLN A 109 4.27 8.11 0.37
C GLN A 109 2.80 7.91 0.03
N PHE A 110 2.28 6.76 0.38
CA PHE A 110 0.90 6.40 0.11
C PHE A 110 0.22 5.97 1.41
N PHE A 111 -0.88 6.61 1.74
CA PHE A 111 -1.69 6.28 2.90
C PHE A 111 -2.88 5.45 2.48
N ILE A 112 -3.00 4.27 3.08
CA ILE A 112 -4.05 3.29 2.84
C ILE A 112 -4.80 3.07 4.15
N PRO A 113 -6.08 3.49 4.26
CA PRO A 113 -6.87 3.32 5.47
C PRO A 113 -7.33 1.87 5.68
N LYS A 114 -7.93 1.60 6.83
CA LYS A 114 -8.62 0.34 7.13
C LYS A 114 -9.74 0.09 6.12
N GLY A 115 -9.99 -1.18 5.79
CA GLY A 115 -11.00 -1.56 4.80
C GLY A 115 -10.49 -1.62 3.36
N PHE A 116 -9.18 -1.61 3.18
CA PHE A 116 -8.54 -1.76 1.87
C PHE A 116 -7.62 -2.99 1.84
N ALA A 117 -7.57 -3.64 0.69
CA ALA A 117 -6.53 -4.61 0.38
C ALA A 117 -5.36 -3.89 -0.28
N HIS A 118 -4.13 -4.21 0.13
CA HIS A 118 -2.92 -3.52 -0.27
C HIS A 118 -1.89 -4.46 -0.86
N GLY A 119 -1.22 -4.03 -1.90
CA GLY A 119 -0.10 -4.74 -2.50
C GLY A 119 0.75 -3.86 -3.39
N PHE A 120 1.87 -4.38 -3.82
CA PHE A 120 2.77 -3.69 -4.73
C PHE A 120 3.48 -4.64 -5.70
N ALA A 121 3.97 -4.07 -6.80
CA ALA A 121 4.82 -4.72 -7.79
C ALA A 121 6.16 -3.99 -7.91
N VAL A 122 7.26 -4.72 -7.96
CA VAL A 122 8.61 -4.15 -8.09
C VAL A 122 8.92 -3.88 -9.54
N LEU A 123 9.16 -2.60 -9.88
CA LEU A 123 9.41 -2.11 -11.24
C LEU A 123 10.89 -1.92 -11.57
N SER A 124 11.75 -1.84 -10.56
CA SER A 124 13.22 -1.71 -10.69
C SER A 124 13.91 -3.05 -10.48
N GLU A 125 15.20 -3.12 -10.75
CA GLU A 125 16.02 -4.32 -10.51
C GLU A 125 15.87 -4.83 -9.07
N THR A 126 15.90 -3.91 -8.10
CA THR A 126 15.59 -4.17 -6.69
C THR A 126 14.83 -3.00 -6.10
N ALA A 127 13.95 -3.27 -5.13
CA ALA A 127 13.31 -2.24 -4.34
C ALA A 127 13.43 -2.55 -2.85
N VAL A 128 13.64 -1.49 -2.05
CA VAL A 128 13.50 -1.51 -0.59
C VAL A 128 12.25 -0.72 -0.24
N PHE A 129 11.32 -1.37 0.41
CA PHE A 129 9.98 -0.88 0.70
C PHE A 129 9.74 -0.86 2.20
N GLN A 130 9.35 0.30 2.72
CA GLN A 130 9.03 0.49 4.14
C GLN A 130 7.57 0.90 4.32
N TYR A 131 6.96 0.44 5.43
CA TYR A 131 5.64 0.89 5.81
C TYR A 131 5.39 0.87 7.30
N LYS A 132 4.61 1.83 7.76
CA LYS A 132 4.08 1.94 9.13
C LYS A 132 2.69 1.33 9.18
N CYS A 133 2.37 0.66 10.28
CA CYS A 133 1.04 0.14 10.59
C CYS A 133 0.53 0.70 11.91
N ASP A 134 -0.78 0.94 12.00
CA ASP A 134 -1.47 1.41 13.22
C ASP A 134 -2.01 0.26 14.10
N GLU A 135 -1.71 -0.98 13.72
CA GLU A 135 -1.99 -2.19 14.50
C GLU A 135 -0.83 -3.18 14.32
N PHE A 136 -0.58 -4.01 15.33
CA PHE A 136 0.43 -5.05 15.28
C PHE A 136 0.06 -6.15 14.27
N TYR A 137 1.07 -6.90 13.84
CA TYR A 137 0.84 -8.07 13.00
C TYR A 137 0.19 -9.21 13.79
N HIS A 138 -0.95 -9.68 13.29
CA HIS A 138 -1.73 -10.79 13.80
C HIS A 138 -1.86 -11.88 12.73
N PRO A 139 -1.07 -12.95 12.77
CA PRO A 139 -1.11 -14.01 11.76
C PRO A 139 -2.50 -14.64 11.57
N GLU A 140 -3.27 -14.77 12.66
CA GLU A 140 -4.63 -15.30 12.65
C GLU A 140 -5.66 -14.39 11.94
N ALA A 141 -5.36 -13.10 11.84
CA ALA A 141 -6.20 -12.13 11.16
C ALA A 141 -5.80 -11.87 9.71
N ASP A 142 -4.67 -12.44 9.27
CA ASP A 142 -4.16 -12.23 7.93
C ASP A 142 -5.11 -12.73 6.84
N GLY A 143 -5.26 -11.94 5.80
CA GLY A 143 -6.13 -12.24 4.67
C GLY A 143 -5.69 -11.53 3.41
N GLY A 144 -6.33 -11.87 2.30
CA GLY A 144 -6.02 -11.25 1.02
C GLY A 144 -7.03 -11.56 -0.06
N ILE A 145 -6.88 -10.86 -1.18
CA ILE A 145 -7.51 -11.16 -2.47
C ILE A 145 -6.41 -11.49 -3.48
N ASN A 146 -6.76 -12.27 -4.50
CA ASN A 146 -5.80 -12.67 -5.52
C ASN A 146 -5.29 -11.43 -6.29
N ILE A 147 -3.99 -11.21 -6.25
CA ILE A 147 -3.34 -10.04 -6.86
C ILE A 147 -3.41 -10.06 -8.40
N LEU A 148 -3.61 -11.25 -8.99
CA LEU A 148 -3.77 -11.44 -10.43
C LEU A 148 -5.24 -11.50 -10.86
N ASP A 149 -6.18 -11.02 -10.04
CA ASP A 149 -7.59 -10.95 -10.42
C ASP A 149 -7.82 -9.89 -11.49
N ASP A 150 -8.04 -10.33 -12.72
CA ASP A 150 -8.27 -9.46 -13.87
C ASP A 150 -9.51 -8.57 -13.71
N SER A 151 -10.49 -8.97 -12.89
CA SER A 151 -11.69 -8.17 -12.64
C SER A 151 -11.41 -6.86 -11.89
N LEU A 152 -10.25 -6.76 -11.21
CA LEU A 152 -9.79 -5.53 -10.57
C LEU A 152 -9.28 -4.47 -11.56
N GLY A 153 -8.95 -4.87 -12.80
CA GLY A 153 -8.48 -3.97 -13.85
C GLY A 153 -7.15 -3.26 -13.55
N ILE A 154 -6.30 -3.86 -12.71
CA ILE A 154 -5.01 -3.27 -12.31
C ILE A 154 -3.97 -3.53 -13.39
N ASP A 155 -3.40 -2.46 -13.95
CA ASP A 155 -2.21 -2.54 -14.80
C ASP A 155 -0.95 -2.54 -13.91
N TRP A 156 -0.41 -3.72 -13.65
CA TRP A 156 0.77 -3.89 -12.81
C TRP A 156 2.09 -3.49 -13.49
N ARG A 157 2.06 -3.20 -14.80
CA ARG A 157 3.24 -2.83 -15.60
C ARG A 157 4.34 -3.91 -15.63
N ILE A 158 3.99 -5.15 -15.30
CA ILE A 158 4.86 -6.31 -15.36
C ILE A 158 4.18 -7.38 -16.19
N LEU A 159 4.92 -8.03 -17.07
CA LEU A 159 4.38 -9.14 -17.86
C LEU A 159 4.07 -10.32 -16.95
N THR A 160 2.94 -10.98 -17.18
CA THR A 160 2.46 -12.09 -16.33
C THR A 160 3.51 -13.18 -16.13
N GLN A 161 4.29 -13.51 -17.16
CA GLN A 161 5.36 -14.51 -17.11
C GLN A 161 6.58 -14.07 -16.29
N GLU A 162 6.69 -12.79 -15.95
CA GLU A 162 7.78 -12.22 -15.14
C GLU A 162 7.40 -12.04 -13.67
N THR A 163 6.14 -12.31 -13.31
CA THR A 163 5.66 -12.14 -11.94
C THR A 163 6.21 -13.23 -11.02
N ILE A 164 6.63 -12.80 -9.82
CA ILE A 164 7.12 -13.67 -8.76
C ILE A 164 6.22 -13.48 -7.55
N LEU A 165 5.49 -14.52 -7.18
CA LEU A 165 4.53 -14.55 -6.08
C LEU A 165 4.93 -15.57 -5.02
N SER A 166 4.56 -15.32 -3.77
CA SER A 166 4.59 -16.37 -2.75
C SER A 166 3.46 -17.39 -2.96
N ASP A 167 3.66 -18.62 -2.49
CA ASP A 167 2.61 -19.66 -2.54
C ASP A 167 1.31 -19.20 -1.87
N LYS A 168 1.43 -18.47 -0.77
CA LYS A 168 0.30 -17.90 -0.03
C LYS A 168 -0.52 -16.94 -0.91
N ASP A 169 0.14 -16.04 -1.62
CA ASP A 169 -0.53 -15.01 -2.42
C ASP A 169 -1.26 -15.61 -3.63
N THR A 170 -0.80 -16.75 -4.14
CA THR A 170 -1.49 -17.47 -5.22
C THR A 170 -2.79 -18.16 -4.78
N LYS A 171 -3.01 -18.34 -3.48
CA LYS A 171 -4.15 -19.06 -2.91
C LYS A 171 -5.28 -18.17 -2.43
N HIS A 172 -5.12 -16.85 -2.48
CA HIS A 172 -6.18 -15.92 -2.11
C HIS A 172 -7.36 -16.01 -3.08
N PRO A 173 -8.60 -15.80 -2.59
CA PRO A 173 -9.78 -15.82 -3.45
C PRO A 173 -9.78 -14.65 -4.44
N PHE A 174 -10.44 -14.83 -5.58
CA PHE A 174 -10.81 -13.73 -6.46
C PHE A 174 -11.90 -12.86 -5.82
N LEU A 175 -12.02 -11.60 -6.23
CA LEU A 175 -12.98 -10.65 -5.66
C LEU A 175 -14.42 -11.19 -5.69
N LYS A 176 -14.81 -11.89 -6.76
CA LYS A 176 -16.15 -12.49 -6.91
C LYS A 176 -16.48 -13.56 -5.86
N ASP A 177 -15.47 -14.22 -5.31
CA ASP A 177 -15.59 -15.30 -4.32
C ASP A 177 -15.22 -14.82 -2.90
N PHE A 178 -14.91 -13.53 -2.78
CA PHE A 178 -14.45 -12.93 -1.54
C PHE A 178 -15.62 -12.33 -0.74
N ASP A 179 -15.78 -12.79 0.48
CA ASP A 179 -16.72 -12.20 1.44
C ASP A 179 -15.96 -11.22 2.34
N SER A 180 -16.11 -9.94 2.05
CA SER A 180 -15.37 -8.91 2.78
C SER A 180 -15.83 -8.83 4.25
N PRO A 181 -14.88 -8.79 5.19
CA PRO A 181 -15.19 -8.55 6.61
C PRO A 181 -15.36 -7.06 6.95
N PHE A 182 -15.26 -6.16 5.95
CA PHE A 182 -15.33 -4.72 6.14
C PHE A 182 -16.66 -4.17 5.61
N GLU A 183 -17.21 -3.23 6.34
CA GLU A 183 -18.39 -2.45 5.94
C GLU A 183 -18.00 -0.96 5.89
N LEU A 184 -18.77 -0.18 5.11
CA LEU A 184 -18.56 1.28 4.98
C LEU A 184 -18.96 2.00 6.25
#